data_18f7e24926bf5059de31e4d2227f0306
#
_entry.id   18f7e24926bf5059de31e4d2227f0306
#
_cell.length_a   1.000
_cell.length_b   1.000
_cell.length_c   1.000
_cell.angle_alpha   90.00
_cell.angle_beta   90.00
_cell.angle_gamma   90.00
#
_symmetry.space_group_name_H-M   'P 1'
#
loop_
_entity.id
_entity.type
_entity.pdbx_description
1 polymer ?
#
loop_
_entity_poly.entity_id
_entity_poly.type
_entity_poly.pdbx_seq_one_letter_code
_entity_poly.pdbx_strand_id
1 'polypeptide(L)'
;VVAVDLRNHGRSPHADGMSYREMAEDLLALLDRLHIDRAHLLGHSMGGKVVISLARLAPERVASLIVADIAPQAYGHGHDAVFAGLRNLERGRPENRREADELLAEHVEERATRLFLATNLERGENGGLTLRLGLDQIEAGYTDIMQAPAGEGAFEGPTLVLRGGRSHYVPDSALPGLREVLPQARVVTLEEAGHWLHAEQPEAFQSAVNDFLAAQA
;
A
#
# COMPACT_ATOMS: atom_id res chain seq x y z
N VAL A 1 -5.08 -11.29 13.44
CA VAL A 1 -4.61 -10.40 12.36
C VAL A 1 -4.50 -11.20 11.08
N VAL A 2 -5.00 -10.64 9.97
CA VAL A 2 -4.88 -11.21 8.63
C VAL A 2 -4.03 -10.24 7.81
N ALA A 3 -2.87 -10.69 7.32
CA ALA A 3 -2.06 -9.96 6.37
C ALA A 3 -2.43 -10.41 4.95
N VAL A 4 -2.73 -9.44 4.08
CA VAL A 4 -3.26 -9.71 2.73
C VAL A 4 -2.26 -9.24 1.68
N ASP A 5 -1.94 -10.12 0.74
CA ASP A 5 -1.34 -9.72 -0.52
C ASP A 5 -2.46 -9.28 -1.48
N LEU A 6 -2.39 -8.08 -2.02
CA LEU A 6 -3.34 -7.62 -3.05
C LEU A 6 -3.13 -8.39 -4.35
N ARG A 7 -4.12 -8.34 -5.27
CA ARG A 7 -3.94 -8.92 -6.62
C ARG A 7 -2.60 -8.50 -7.23
N ASN A 8 -1.98 -9.36 -7.98
CA ASN A 8 -0.68 -9.17 -8.63
C ASN A 8 0.52 -9.04 -7.67
N HIS A 9 0.32 -9.21 -6.35
CA HIS A 9 1.36 -9.16 -5.34
C HIS A 9 1.44 -10.47 -4.54
N GLY A 10 2.65 -10.75 -4.04
CA GLY A 10 2.91 -11.85 -3.13
C GLY A 10 2.40 -13.21 -3.64
N ARG A 11 1.52 -13.85 -2.88
CA ARG A 11 0.92 -15.16 -3.21
C ARG A 11 -0.48 -15.05 -3.79
N SER A 12 -1.01 -13.85 -3.92
CA SER A 12 -2.32 -13.64 -4.54
C SER A 12 -2.26 -13.83 -6.05
N PRO A 13 -3.35 -14.27 -6.67
CA PRO A 13 -3.40 -14.48 -8.11
C PRO A 13 -3.06 -13.24 -8.91
N HIS A 14 -2.48 -13.44 -10.08
CA HIS A 14 -2.36 -12.40 -11.09
C HIS A 14 -3.69 -12.26 -11.83
N ALA A 15 -4.14 -11.03 -12.01
CA ALA A 15 -5.41 -10.68 -12.65
C ALA A 15 -5.29 -9.34 -13.37
N ASP A 16 -6.00 -9.17 -14.45
CA ASP A 16 -6.13 -7.89 -15.13
C ASP A 16 -6.90 -6.90 -14.27
N GLY A 17 -6.63 -5.61 -14.46
CA GLY A 17 -7.23 -4.52 -13.70
C GLY A 17 -6.51 -4.25 -12.37
N MET A 18 -6.26 -2.96 -12.12
CA MET A 18 -5.62 -2.47 -10.89
C MET A 18 -6.39 -1.27 -10.31
N SER A 19 -7.67 -1.14 -10.64
CA SER A 19 -8.49 -0.08 -10.08
C SER A 19 -8.72 -0.31 -8.58
N TYR A 20 -8.86 0.77 -7.84
CA TYR A 20 -9.13 0.70 -6.40
C TYR A 20 -10.48 0.05 -6.09
N ARG A 21 -11.44 0.11 -7.01
CA ARG A 21 -12.70 -0.61 -6.89
C ARG A 21 -12.49 -2.11 -6.93
N GLU A 22 -11.80 -2.62 -7.94
CA GLU A 22 -11.51 -4.05 -8.08
C GLU A 22 -10.73 -4.61 -6.90
N MET A 23 -9.68 -3.88 -6.44
CA MET A 23 -8.90 -4.29 -5.27
C MET A 23 -9.74 -4.26 -3.97
N ALA A 24 -10.65 -3.31 -3.81
CA ALA A 24 -11.58 -3.27 -2.67
C ALA A 24 -12.59 -4.42 -2.73
N GLU A 25 -13.10 -4.76 -3.91
CA GLU A 25 -14.00 -5.90 -4.12
C GLU A 25 -13.31 -7.24 -3.81
N ASP A 26 -12.03 -7.39 -4.14
CA ASP A 26 -11.23 -8.56 -3.74
C ASP A 26 -11.18 -8.70 -2.21
N LEU A 27 -10.99 -7.60 -1.48
CA LEU A 27 -10.96 -7.61 -0.01
C LEU A 27 -12.34 -7.90 0.58
N LEU A 28 -13.42 -7.39 0.00
CA LEU A 28 -14.79 -7.72 0.41
C LEU A 28 -15.06 -9.22 0.24
N ALA A 29 -14.70 -9.78 -0.91
CA ALA A 29 -14.83 -11.21 -1.16
C ALA A 29 -13.97 -12.05 -0.18
N LEU A 30 -12.80 -11.54 0.22
CA LEU A 30 -11.98 -12.20 1.25
C LEU A 30 -12.63 -12.17 2.62
N LEU A 31 -13.19 -11.03 3.04
CA LEU A 31 -13.94 -10.92 4.30
C LEU A 31 -15.12 -11.91 4.34
N ASP A 32 -15.87 -12.04 3.24
CA ASP A 32 -16.99 -12.99 3.13
C ASP A 32 -16.50 -14.44 3.25
N ARG A 33 -15.41 -14.80 2.56
CA ARG A 33 -14.83 -16.15 2.65
C ARG A 33 -14.31 -16.49 4.05
N LEU A 34 -13.83 -15.49 4.79
CA LEU A 34 -13.36 -15.66 6.16
C LEU A 34 -14.49 -15.54 7.20
N HIS A 35 -15.72 -15.31 6.77
CA HIS A 35 -16.88 -15.05 7.63
C HIS A 35 -16.62 -13.90 8.62
N ILE A 36 -16.01 -12.83 8.14
CA ILE A 36 -15.75 -11.62 8.89
C ILE A 36 -16.75 -10.57 8.47
N ASP A 37 -17.72 -10.29 9.31
CA ASP A 37 -18.76 -9.29 9.02
C ASP A 37 -18.20 -7.88 9.01
N ARG A 38 -17.30 -7.56 9.93
CA ARG A 38 -16.72 -6.22 10.11
C ARG A 38 -15.29 -6.30 10.61
N ALA A 39 -14.39 -5.47 10.08
CA ALA A 39 -12.97 -5.49 10.40
C ALA A 39 -12.39 -4.09 10.63
N HIS A 40 -11.31 -4.01 11.43
CA HIS A 40 -10.40 -2.89 11.40
C HIS A 40 -9.46 -3.08 10.21
N LEU A 41 -9.31 -2.05 9.38
CA LEU A 41 -8.49 -2.10 8.18
C LEU A 41 -7.27 -1.21 8.32
N LEU A 42 -6.10 -1.74 7.94
CA LEU A 42 -4.87 -0.97 7.85
C LEU A 42 -4.29 -1.11 6.44
N GLY A 43 -3.98 0.00 5.80
CA GLY A 43 -3.30 0.02 4.52
C GLY A 43 -2.22 1.09 4.43
N HIS A 44 -1.10 0.74 3.81
CA HIS A 44 0.01 1.64 3.55
C HIS A 44 0.06 2.00 2.06
N SER A 45 0.27 3.26 1.74
CA SER A 45 0.44 3.75 0.37
C SER A 45 -0.72 3.31 -0.55
N MET A 46 -0.47 2.57 -1.63
CA MET A 46 -1.50 1.98 -2.49
C MET A 46 -2.55 1.19 -1.66
N GLY A 47 -2.10 0.37 -0.71
CA GLY A 47 -2.98 -0.35 0.21
C GLY A 47 -3.86 0.59 1.05
N GLY A 48 -3.38 1.78 1.38
CA GLY A 48 -4.15 2.83 2.04
C GLY A 48 -5.32 3.30 1.18
N LYS A 49 -5.11 3.53 -0.12
CA LYS A 49 -6.19 3.87 -1.06
C LYS A 49 -7.18 2.72 -1.24
N VAL A 50 -6.71 1.46 -1.22
CA VAL A 50 -7.60 0.29 -1.29
C VAL A 50 -8.54 0.24 -0.09
N VAL A 51 -8.02 0.39 1.14
CA VAL A 51 -8.87 0.35 2.34
C VAL A 51 -9.79 1.57 2.46
N ILE A 52 -9.37 2.75 1.99
CA ILE A 52 -10.26 3.92 1.84
C ILE A 52 -11.40 3.61 0.86
N SER A 53 -11.09 2.98 -0.27
CA SER A 53 -12.09 2.59 -1.27
C SER A 53 -13.09 1.60 -0.70
N LEU A 54 -12.62 0.57 0.01
CA LEU A 54 -13.50 -0.39 0.69
C LEU A 54 -14.41 0.32 1.70
N ALA A 55 -13.84 1.21 2.53
CA ALA A 55 -14.60 1.95 3.54
C ALA A 55 -15.68 2.87 2.94
N ARG A 56 -15.46 3.39 1.73
CA ARG A 56 -16.46 4.22 1.02
C ARG A 56 -17.49 3.40 0.25
N LEU A 57 -17.12 2.21 -0.22
CA LEU A 57 -18.00 1.30 -0.98
C LEU A 57 -18.89 0.45 -0.06
N ALA A 58 -18.38 0.06 1.11
CA ALA A 58 -19.06 -0.82 2.07
C ALA A 58 -18.74 -0.38 3.52
N PRO A 59 -19.16 0.80 3.95
CA PRO A 59 -18.80 1.37 5.26
C PRO A 59 -19.24 0.49 6.43
N GLU A 60 -20.31 -0.27 6.29
CA GLU A 60 -20.81 -1.22 7.30
C GLU A 60 -19.81 -2.36 7.57
N ARG A 61 -18.92 -2.66 6.64
CA ARG A 61 -17.89 -3.70 6.77
C ARG A 61 -16.64 -3.24 7.52
N VAL A 62 -16.54 -1.94 7.84
CA VAL A 62 -15.34 -1.32 8.41
C VAL A 62 -15.58 -0.81 9.81
N ALA A 63 -14.90 -1.42 10.79
CA ALA A 63 -14.97 -1.02 12.20
C ALA A 63 -14.18 0.26 12.45
N SER A 64 -12.96 0.35 11.92
CA SER A 64 -12.15 1.55 11.89
C SER A 64 -11.12 1.45 10.76
N LEU A 65 -10.55 2.58 10.38
CA LEU A 65 -9.63 2.72 9.28
C LEU A 65 -8.28 3.26 9.75
N ILE A 66 -7.19 2.65 9.32
CA ILE A 66 -5.84 3.14 9.55
C ILE A 66 -5.18 3.28 8.17
N VAL A 67 -4.78 4.49 7.85
CA VAL A 67 -4.16 4.84 6.57
C VAL A 67 -2.75 5.33 6.83
N ALA A 68 -1.76 4.63 6.27
CA ALA A 68 -0.37 4.97 6.44
C ALA A 68 0.20 5.61 5.16
N ASP A 69 0.57 6.85 5.29
CA ASP A 69 1.33 7.72 4.38
C ASP A 69 0.79 7.81 2.94
N ILE A 70 -0.50 8.05 2.82
CA ILE A 70 -1.16 8.36 1.56
C ILE A 70 -2.37 9.29 1.79
N ALA A 71 -2.63 10.20 0.89
CA ALA A 71 -3.84 11.01 0.88
C ALA A 71 -4.86 10.44 -0.13
N PRO A 72 -6.18 10.69 0.05
CA PRO A 72 -7.23 10.20 -0.83
C PRO A 72 -7.35 11.02 -2.12
N GLN A 73 -6.27 11.15 -2.86
CA GLN A 73 -6.19 11.94 -4.09
C GLN A 73 -5.48 11.17 -5.21
N ALA A 74 -5.59 11.68 -6.43
CA ALA A 74 -4.75 11.23 -7.54
C ALA A 74 -3.32 11.76 -7.37
N TYR A 75 -2.36 10.98 -7.85
CA TYR A 75 -0.94 11.34 -7.87
C TYR A 75 -0.42 11.38 -9.31
N GLY A 76 0.64 12.16 -9.54
CA GLY A 76 1.32 12.18 -10.83
C GLY A 76 2.14 10.91 -11.06
N HIS A 77 2.48 10.64 -12.31
CA HIS A 77 3.40 9.57 -12.69
C HIS A 77 4.79 9.86 -12.09
N GLY A 78 5.42 8.86 -11.49
CA GLY A 78 6.71 9.03 -10.81
C GLY A 78 7.43 7.71 -10.51
N HIS A 79 6.95 6.57 -11.04
CA HIS A 79 7.52 5.24 -10.74
C HIS A 79 8.25 4.61 -11.93
N ASP A 80 8.60 5.38 -12.97
CA ASP A 80 9.31 4.88 -14.16
C ASP A 80 10.62 4.16 -13.79
N ALA A 81 11.38 4.74 -12.86
CA ALA A 81 12.61 4.12 -12.35
C ALA A 81 12.35 2.79 -11.62
N VAL A 82 11.23 2.68 -10.89
CA VAL A 82 10.82 1.43 -10.22
C VAL A 82 10.49 0.36 -11.25
N PHE A 83 9.69 0.67 -12.27
CA PHE A 83 9.37 -0.27 -13.34
C PHE A 83 10.62 -0.68 -14.10
N ALA A 84 11.51 0.27 -14.46
CA ALA A 84 12.77 -0.03 -15.11
C ALA A 84 13.65 -0.98 -14.28
N GLY A 85 13.74 -0.74 -12.95
CA GLY A 85 14.47 -1.60 -12.02
C GLY A 85 13.88 -3.00 -11.92
N LEU A 86 12.55 -3.14 -11.83
CA LEU A 86 11.87 -4.42 -11.79
C LEU A 86 12.04 -5.21 -13.12
N ARG A 87 11.94 -4.52 -14.26
CA ARG A 87 12.22 -5.13 -15.57
C ARG A 87 13.69 -5.54 -15.71
N ASN A 88 14.62 -4.80 -15.10
CA ASN A 88 16.03 -5.16 -15.08
C ASN A 88 16.26 -6.44 -14.23
N LEU A 89 15.58 -6.57 -13.09
CA LEU A 89 15.57 -7.80 -12.28
C LEU A 89 15.05 -9.01 -13.09
N GLU A 90 13.92 -8.85 -13.76
CA GLU A 90 13.28 -9.93 -14.53
C GLU A 90 14.21 -10.44 -15.63
N ARG A 91 14.89 -9.54 -16.35
CA ARG A 91 15.84 -9.87 -17.41
C ARG A 91 17.15 -10.43 -16.87
N GLY A 92 17.67 -9.85 -15.78
CA GLY A 92 18.96 -10.18 -15.23
C GLY A 92 19.03 -11.51 -14.47
N ARG A 93 17.87 -12.02 -14.01
CA ARG A 93 17.74 -13.31 -13.30
C ARG A 93 18.80 -13.51 -12.22
N PRO A 94 18.87 -12.63 -11.21
CA PRO A 94 19.95 -12.64 -10.21
C PRO A 94 19.96 -13.97 -9.43
N GLU A 95 21.16 -14.46 -9.09
CA GLU A 95 21.32 -15.70 -8.32
C GLU A 95 21.14 -15.46 -6.82
N ASN A 96 21.37 -14.23 -6.37
CA ASN A 96 21.32 -13.85 -4.95
C ASN A 96 20.85 -12.40 -4.76
N ARG A 97 20.58 -12.04 -3.49
CA ARG A 97 20.07 -10.72 -3.14
C ARG A 97 21.03 -9.57 -3.43
N ARG A 98 22.35 -9.80 -3.44
CA ARG A 98 23.33 -8.77 -3.77
C ARG A 98 23.24 -8.40 -5.24
N GLU A 99 23.22 -9.40 -6.11
CA GLU A 99 23.03 -9.16 -7.56
C GLU A 99 21.69 -8.48 -7.86
N ALA A 100 20.64 -8.87 -7.14
CA ALA A 100 19.33 -8.23 -7.25
C ALA A 100 19.39 -6.74 -6.86
N ASP A 101 20.09 -6.39 -5.78
CA ASP A 101 20.27 -5.00 -5.36
C ASP A 101 21.10 -4.22 -6.38
N GLU A 102 22.15 -4.82 -6.94
CA GLU A 102 22.97 -4.22 -7.99
C GLU A 102 22.13 -3.89 -9.24
N LEU A 103 21.29 -4.83 -9.70
CA LEU A 103 20.39 -4.61 -10.84
C LEU A 103 19.32 -3.53 -10.57
N LEU A 104 18.79 -3.48 -9.36
CA LEU A 104 17.85 -2.43 -8.96
C LEU A 104 18.53 -1.07 -8.87
N ALA A 105 19.77 -1.02 -8.37
CA ALA A 105 20.51 0.22 -8.16
C ALA A 105 20.85 0.96 -9.47
N GLU A 106 20.82 0.29 -10.61
CA GLU A 106 20.97 0.93 -11.92
C GLU A 106 19.84 1.95 -12.22
N HIS A 107 18.67 1.78 -11.61
CA HIS A 107 17.47 2.60 -11.85
C HIS A 107 16.90 3.24 -10.60
N VAL A 108 17.03 2.60 -9.44
CA VAL A 108 16.42 3.03 -8.17
C VAL A 108 17.51 3.45 -7.19
N GLU A 109 17.68 4.74 -6.97
CA GLU A 109 18.73 5.28 -6.10
C GLU A 109 18.48 4.99 -4.63
N GLU A 110 17.21 5.10 -4.17
CA GLU A 110 16.84 4.96 -2.77
C GLU A 110 16.94 3.52 -2.30
N ARG A 111 17.83 3.27 -1.33
CA ARG A 111 18.06 1.92 -0.79
C ARG A 111 16.83 1.32 -0.11
N ALA A 112 16.02 2.14 0.60
CA ALA A 112 14.82 1.66 1.28
C ALA A 112 13.81 1.10 0.27
N THR A 113 13.62 1.80 -0.85
CA THR A 113 12.79 1.36 -1.96
C THR A 113 13.32 0.06 -2.58
N ARG A 114 14.65 -0.06 -2.83
CA ARG A 114 15.24 -1.31 -3.34
C ARG A 114 15.02 -2.49 -2.40
N LEU A 115 15.20 -2.30 -1.09
CA LEU A 115 14.94 -3.33 -0.08
C LEU A 115 13.48 -3.78 -0.10
N PHE A 116 12.55 -2.84 -0.22
CA PHE A 116 11.13 -3.16 -0.37
C PHE A 116 10.85 -3.94 -1.66
N LEU A 117 11.36 -3.49 -2.80
CA LEU A 117 11.18 -4.18 -4.08
C LEU A 117 11.73 -5.61 -4.03
N ALA A 118 12.87 -5.82 -3.36
CA ALA A 118 13.50 -7.13 -3.19
C ALA A 118 12.69 -8.10 -2.30
N THR A 119 11.68 -7.63 -1.56
CA THR A 119 10.76 -8.53 -0.83
C THR A 119 9.87 -9.36 -1.76
N ASN A 120 9.74 -8.93 -3.01
CA ASN A 120 8.98 -9.63 -4.05
C ASN A 120 9.78 -10.72 -4.77
N LEU A 121 11.02 -10.96 -4.36
CA LEU A 121 11.86 -12.01 -4.92
C LEU A 121 11.66 -13.34 -4.18
N GLU A 122 11.53 -14.40 -4.95
CA GLU A 122 11.52 -15.78 -4.45
C GLU A 122 12.51 -16.65 -5.23
N ARG A 123 12.83 -17.84 -4.69
CA ARG A 123 13.65 -18.79 -5.42
C ARG A 123 12.85 -19.45 -6.52
N GLY A 124 13.32 -19.30 -7.74
CA GLY A 124 12.82 -20.02 -8.89
C GLY A 124 13.27 -21.49 -8.90
N GLU A 125 12.64 -22.29 -9.75
CA GLU A 125 12.93 -23.73 -9.90
C GLU A 125 14.39 -24.02 -10.28
N ASN A 126 15.03 -23.08 -10.99
CA ASN A 126 16.44 -23.19 -11.42
C ASN A 126 17.45 -22.65 -10.40
N GLY A 127 17.00 -22.34 -9.19
CA GLY A 127 17.87 -21.88 -8.09
C GLY A 127 18.18 -20.38 -8.05
N GLY A 128 17.91 -19.63 -9.12
CA GLY A 128 18.00 -18.18 -9.16
C GLY A 128 16.81 -17.50 -8.48
N LEU A 129 16.82 -16.16 -8.42
CA LEU A 129 15.71 -15.36 -7.90
C LEU A 129 14.78 -14.91 -9.04
N THR A 130 13.47 -14.98 -8.78
CA THR A 130 12.42 -14.54 -9.70
C THR A 130 11.46 -13.60 -8.99
N LEU A 131 10.78 -12.73 -9.75
CA LEU A 131 9.73 -11.87 -9.21
C LEU A 131 8.42 -12.65 -9.08
N ARG A 132 7.75 -12.49 -7.93
CA ARG A 132 6.37 -12.96 -7.71
C ARG A 132 5.31 -11.97 -8.18
N LEU A 133 5.71 -10.77 -8.54
CA LEU A 133 4.80 -9.73 -9.00
C LEU A 133 4.18 -10.08 -10.35
N GLY A 134 2.90 -9.79 -10.51
CA GLY A 134 2.26 -9.64 -11.82
C GLY A 134 2.67 -8.32 -12.47
N LEU A 135 3.95 -8.21 -12.86
CA LEU A 135 4.53 -6.94 -13.30
C LEU A 135 3.83 -6.39 -14.54
N ASP A 136 3.46 -7.25 -15.50
CA ASP A 136 2.73 -6.83 -16.69
C ASP A 136 1.37 -6.21 -16.36
N GLN A 137 0.63 -6.82 -15.43
CA GLN A 137 -0.68 -6.34 -14.99
C GLN A 137 -0.57 -5.04 -14.19
N ILE A 138 0.44 -4.92 -13.32
CA ILE A 138 0.68 -3.71 -12.53
C ILE A 138 1.07 -2.55 -13.45
N GLU A 139 1.94 -2.78 -14.42
CA GLU A 139 2.37 -1.77 -15.38
C GLU A 139 1.22 -1.34 -16.30
N ALA A 140 0.43 -2.31 -16.80
CA ALA A 140 -0.77 -2.03 -17.60
C ALA A 140 -1.83 -1.24 -16.81
N GLY A 141 -2.00 -1.52 -15.51
CA GLY A 141 -2.94 -0.85 -14.62
C GLY A 141 -2.36 0.37 -13.90
N TYR A 142 -1.16 0.83 -14.24
CA TYR A 142 -0.49 1.89 -13.50
C TYR A 142 -1.28 3.21 -13.48
N THR A 143 -1.96 3.55 -14.58
CA THR A 143 -2.81 4.74 -14.64
C THR A 143 -3.93 4.68 -13.58
N ASP A 144 -4.53 3.51 -13.34
CA ASP A 144 -5.57 3.32 -12.34
C ASP A 144 -5.00 3.41 -10.92
N ILE A 145 -3.79 2.89 -10.68
CA ILE A 145 -3.08 2.99 -9.40
C ILE A 145 -2.83 4.46 -9.03
N MET A 146 -2.60 5.33 -10.00
CA MET A 146 -2.35 6.74 -9.76
C MET A 146 -3.63 7.54 -9.45
N GLN A 147 -4.83 7.01 -9.70
CA GLN A 147 -6.11 7.68 -9.42
C GLN A 147 -6.38 7.82 -7.91
N ALA A 148 -7.37 8.66 -7.58
CA ALA A 148 -7.93 8.74 -6.24
C ALA A 148 -8.64 7.42 -5.85
N PRO A 149 -8.83 7.16 -4.54
CA PRO A 149 -9.64 6.03 -4.08
C PRO A 149 -11.04 6.02 -4.68
N ALA A 150 -11.57 4.83 -4.95
CA ALA A 150 -12.92 4.64 -5.45
C ALA A 150 -13.99 4.94 -4.37
N GLY A 151 -15.24 5.07 -4.81
CA GLY A 151 -16.40 5.33 -3.96
C GLY A 151 -16.81 6.81 -3.97
N GLU A 152 -18.02 7.05 -3.51
CA GLU A 152 -18.62 8.39 -3.39
C GLU A 152 -18.84 8.75 -1.92
N GLY A 153 -18.86 10.05 -1.60
CA GLY A 153 -19.07 10.51 -0.23
C GLY A 153 -17.88 10.27 0.70
N ALA A 154 -18.11 10.50 1.97
CA ALA A 154 -17.13 10.34 3.04
C ALA A 154 -17.30 9.01 3.78
N PHE A 155 -16.23 8.51 4.39
CA PHE A 155 -16.31 7.48 5.40
C PHE A 155 -16.34 8.13 6.80
N GLU A 156 -17.49 8.03 7.47
CA GLU A 156 -17.75 8.67 8.77
C GLU A 156 -17.26 7.86 9.98
N GLY A 157 -16.62 6.73 9.75
CA GLY A 157 -16.11 5.88 10.82
C GLY A 157 -14.79 6.38 11.42
N PRO A 158 -14.41 5.84 12.59
CA PRO A 158 -13.14 6.18 13.24
C PRO A 158 -11.96 5.94 12.31
N THR A 159 -11.11 6.95 12.17
CA THR A 159 -9.96 6.88 11.26
C THR A 159 -8.69 7.43 11.88
N LEU A 160 -7.59 6.71 11.72
CA LEU A 160 -6.24 7.17 12.00
C LEU A 160 -5.48 7.33 10.69
N VAL A 161 -4.88 8.49 10.47
CA VAL A 161 -3.93 8.72 9.37
C VAL A 161 -2.55 8.93 9.97
N LEU A 162 -1.62 8.04 9.65
CA LEU A 162 -0.22 8.17 10.01
C LEU A 162 0.54 8.72 8.80
N ARG A 163 1.32 9.78 8.99
CA ARG A 163 2.17 10.32 7.92
C ARG A 163 3.62 10.43 8.37
N GLY A 164 4.55 10.24 7.45
CA GLY A 164 5.96 10.51 7.68
C GLY A 164 6.27 12.00 7.61
N GLY A 165 7.01 12.54 8.59
CA GLY A 165 7.41 13.95 8.59
C GLY A 165 8.36 14.31 7.45
N ARG A 166 9.07 13.32 6.92
CA ARG A 166 9.99 13.45 5.78
C ARG A 166 9.38 12.96 4.46
N SER A 167 8.11 12.53 4.48
CA SER A 167 7.40 12.05 3.30
C SER A 167 6.68 13.19 2.57
N HIS A 168 6.54 13.04 1.26
CA HIS A 168 5.81 13.99 0.41
C HIS A 168 4.38 13.52 0.06
N TYR A 169 3.95 12.34 0.54
CA TYR A 169 2.66 11.75 0.17
C TYR A 169 1.47 12.37 0.88
N VAL A 170 1.64 12.93 2.09
CA VAL A 170 0.58 13.61 2.84
C VAL A 170 1.06 15.01 3.27
N PRO A 171 1.26 15.94 2.34
CA PRO A 171 1.61 17.31 2.68
C PRO A 171 0.43 18.01 3.37
N ASP A 172 0.70 19.10 4.09
CA ASP A 172 -0.34 19.88 4.77
C ASP A 172 -1.44 20.37 3.79
N SER A 173 -1.07 20.63 2.55
CA SER A 173 -2.01 21.02 1.48
C SER A 173 -3.02 19.91 1.11
N ALA A 174 -2.75 18.65 1.43
CA ALA A 174 -3.66 17.54 1.21
C ALA A 174 -4.69 17.36 2.34
N LEU A 175 -4.46 17.96 3.52
CA LEU A 175 -5.30 17.76 4.70
C LEU A 175 -6.76 18.22 4.52
N PRO A 176 -7.07 19.33 3.83
CA PRO A 176 -8.47 19.70 3.56
C PRO A 176 -9.22 18.60 2.79
N GLY A 177 -8.67 18.15 1.66
CA GLY A 177 -9.29 17.09 0.85
C GLY A 177 -9.34 15.74 1.58
N LEU A 178 -8.34 15.44 2.44
CA LEU A 178 -8.37 14.27 3.30
C LEU A 178 -9.58 14.30 4.25
N ARG A 179 -9.87 15.45 4.85
CA ARG A 179 -11.01 15.61 5.78
C ARG A 179 -12.37 15.59 5.08
N GLU A 180 -12.44 15.93 3.80
CA GLU A 180 -13.65 15.76 3.00
C GLU A 180 -14.01 14.28 2.81
N VAL A 181 -13.00 13.42 2.66
CA VAL A 181 -13.18 11.97 2.47
C VAL A 181 -13.23 11.21 3.80
N LEU A 182 -12.46 11.66 4.79
CA LEU A 182 -12.27 11.03 6.11
C LEU A 182 -12.47 12.07 7.22
N PRO A 183 -13.71 12.56 7.46
CA PRO A 183 -13.97 13.67 8.38
C PRO A 183 -13.59 13.37 9.84
N GLN A 184 -13.61 12.08 10.25
CA GLN A 184 -13.21 11.64 11.59
C GLN A 184 -11.71 11.31 11.69
N ALA A 185 -10.90 11.69 10.70
CA ALA A 185 -9.49 11.35 10.69
C ALA A 185 -8.70 12.10 11.76
N ARG A 186 -8.09 11.37 12.67
CA ARG A 186 -6.99 11.82 13.50
C ARG A 186 -5.69 11.66 12.71
N VAL A 187 -4.99 12.76 12.44
CA VAL A 187 -3.69 12.73 11.74
C VAL A 187 -2.57 12.76 12.78
N VAL A 188 -1.64 11.82 12.67
CA VAL A 188 -0.43 11.72 13.49
C VAL A 188 0.78 11.73 12.59
N THR A 189 1.74 12.62 12.86
CA THR A 189 3.00 12.71 12.12
C THR A 189 4.09 11.99 12.89
N LEU A 190 4.79 11.06 12.21
CA LEU A 190 6.03 10.47 12.70
C LEU A 190 7.18 11.28 12.12
N GLU A 191 7.68 12.24 12.87
CA GLU A 191 8.56 13.33 12.39
C GLU A 191 9.84 12.81 11.71
N GLU A 192 10.44 11.74 12.24
CA GLU A 192 11.67 11.17 11.72
C GLU A 192 11.47 10.10 10.62
N ALA A 193 10.22 9.80 10.24
CA ALA A 193 9.92 8.81 9.24
C ALA A 193 9.74 9.44 7.85
N GLY A 194 10.18 8.71 6.82
CA GLY A 194 9.81 8.92 5.43
C GLY A 194 8.56 8.11 5.07
N HIS A 195 8.51 7.64 3.81
CA HIS A 195 7.36 6.87 3.29
C HIS A 195 7.23 5.48 3.95
N TRP A 196 8.33 4.87 4.37
CA TRP A 196 8.37 3.53 4.96
C TRP A 196 8.27 3.57 6.49
N LEU A 197 7.32 4.34 7.02
CA LEU A 197 7.24 4.68 8.45
C LEU A 197 7.17 3.45 9.36
N HIS A 198 6.55 2.35 8.94
CA HIS A 198 6.51 1.10 9.69
C HIS A 198 7.86 0.38 9.77
N ALA A 199 8.78 0.65 8.83
CA ALA A 199 10.13 0.11 8.82
C ALA A 199 11.16 1.10 9.43
N GLU A 200 10.94 2.41 9.23
CA GLU A 200 11.84 3.45 9.71
C GLU A 200 11.62 3.80 11.20
N GLN A 201 10.37 3.75 11.66
CA GLN A 201 9.97 4.05 13.04
C GLN A 201 8.98 2.98 13.58
N PRO A 202 9.39 1.70 13.67
CA PRO A 202 8.46 0.59 13.95
C PRO A 202 7.77 0.70 15.31
N GLU A 203 8.48 1.15 16.35
CA GLU A 203 7.93 1.30 17.69
C GLU A 203 6.88 2.41 17.76
N ALA A 204 7.17 3.57 17.17
CA ALA A 204 6.25 4.71 17.13
C ALA A 204 5.02 4.39 16.28
N PHE A 205 5.21 3.71 15.15
CA PHE A 205 4.14 3.23 14.29
C PHE A 205 3.21 2.27 15.04
N GLN A 206 3.80 1.24 15.66
CA GLN A 206 3.04 0.23 16.39
C GLN A 206 2.30 0.82 17.60
N SER A 207 2.93 1.73 18.36
CA SER A 207 2.27 2.41 19.49
C SER A 207 1.05 3.19 19.01
N ALA A 208 1.19 4.01 17.96
CA ALA A 208 0.08 4.80 17.44
C ALA A 208 -1.10 3.92 16.95
N VAL A 209 -0.81 2.80 16.29
CA VAL A 209 -1.80 1.82 15.85
C VAL A 209 -2.50 1.16 17.04
N ASN A 210 -1.73 0.69 18.02
CA ASN A 210 -2.28 0.00 19.20
C ASN A 210 -3.15 0.93 20.05
N ASP A 211 -2.70 2.17 20.30
CA ASP A 211 -3.44 3.17 21.06
C ASP A 211 -4.76 3.52 20.36
N PHE A 212 -4.72 3.65 19.03
CA PHE A 212 -5.93 3.90 18.26
C PHE A 212 -6.92 2.73 18.35
N LEU A 213 -6.46 1.49 18.14
CA LEU A 213 -7.31 0.30 18.19
C LEU A 213 -7.89 0.06 19.60
N ALA A 214 -7.10 0.28 20.65
CA ALA A 214 -7.57 0.19 22.03
C ALA A 214 -8.71 1.16 22.33
N ALA A 215 -8.73 2.32 21.71
CA ALA A 215 -9.81 3.31 21.86
C ALA A 215 -11.09 2.93 21.08
N GLN A 216 -11.06 1.89 20.25
CA GLN A 216 -12.23 1.39 19.50
C GLN A 216 -12.84 0.11 20.12
N ALA A 217 -12.26 -0.41 21.19
CA ALA A 217 -12.69 -1.66 21.86
C ALA A 217 -13.93 -1.49 22.73
#